data_ed4ae4181e3bc7a38253edcefa7f0e27
#
_entry.id   ed4ae4181e3bc7a38253edcefa7f0e27
#
_cell.length_a   1.000
_cell.length_b   1.000
_cell.length_c   1.000
_cell.angle_alpha   90.00
_cell.angle_beta   90.00
_cell.angle_gamma   90.00
#
_symmetry.space_group_name_H-M   'P 1'
#
loop_
_entity.id
_entity.type
_entity.pdbx_description
1 polymer ?
#
loop_
_entity_poly.entity_id
_entity_poly.type
_entity_poly.pdbx_seq_one_letter_code
_entity_poly.pdbx_strand_id
1 'polypeptide(L)'
;MKYNTESKVEEFFARQDVFYELNKELRKIPVIVVDNYVILGQITALRFLEWVCLNPGGVVALPTGKTPEFFIKWVQHYLHNWDKEMKNGMLARIGFDPKLKPDFSSLHFFQLDEFFPIDPSHERSFTYFVKEFYLKGFGFDPKKAHLIDTYHFTEAQKKILGEN
;
A
#
# COMPACT_ATOMS: atom_id res chain seq x y z
N MET A 1 16.34 8.13 -7.59
CA MET A 1 15.18 8.91 -7.13
C MET A 1 15.25 9.05 -5.62
N LYS A 2 15.09 10.24 -5.04
CA LYS A 2 15.07 10.42 -3.58
C LYS A 2 13.63 10.62 -3.17
N TYR A 3 13.09 9.72 -2.34
CA TYR A 3 11.73 9.84 -1.81
C TYR A 3 11.66 10.81 -0.64
N ASN A 4 10.52 11.49 -0.49
CA ASN A 4 10.19 12.21 0.73
C ASN A 4 9.69 11.20 1.78
N THR A 5 10.35 11.16 2.91
CA THR A 5 10.07 10.23 4.02
C THR A 5 9.53 10.94 5.28
N GLU A 6 9.34 12.27 5.24
CA GLU A 6 8.69 13.00 6.32
C GLU A 6 7.26 12.51 6.52
N SER A 7 6.79 12.47 7.77
CA SER A 7 5.47 11.93 8.09
C SER A 7 4.82 12.61 9.27
N LYS A 8 3.75 13.34 8.98
CA LYS A 8 2.83 13.88 9.99
C LYS A 8 2.00 12.77 10.67
N VAL A 9 1.74 11.69 9.93
CA VAL A 9 1.04 10.51 10.46
C VAL A 9 1.86 9.87 11.58
N GLU A 10 3.13 9.60 11.32
CA GLU A 10 4.03 9.02 12.33
C GLU A 10 4.17 9.94 13.54
N GLU A 11 4.38 11.23 13.34
CA GLU A 11 4.45 12.22 14.42
C GLU A 11 3.16 12.26 15.27
N PHE A 12 1.99 12.23 14.62
CA PHE A 12 0.70 12.29 15.29
C PHE A 12 0.48 11.08 16.20
N PHE A 13 0.72 9.87 15.69
CA PHE A 13 0.51 8.65 16.46
C PHE A 13 1.62 8.38 17.48
N ALA A 14 2.87 8.75 17.20
CA ALA A 14 3.96 8.64 18.16
C ALA A 14 3.71 9.48 19.43
N ARG A 15 3.14 10.68 19.29
CA ARG A 15 2.78 11.54 20.45
C ARG A 15 1.68 10.96 21.33
N GLN A 16 0.90 10.00 20.84
CA GLN A 16 -0.17 9.33 21.58
C GLN A 16 0.29 8.02 22.22
N ASP A 17 1.44 7.50 21.82
CA ASP A 17 2.01 6.27 22.35
C ASP A 17 2.90 6.58 23.55
N VAL A 18 2.38 6.31 24.76
CA VAL A 18 3.11 6.48 26.02
C VAL A 18 4.42 5.69 26.04
N PHE A 19 4.45 4.50 25.42
CA PHE A 19 5.63 3.65 25.33
C PHE A 19 6.67 4.19 24.34
N TYR A 20 6.24 4.97 23.37
CA TYR A 20 7.14 5.59 22.39
C TYR A 20 8.14 6.55 23.07
N GLU A 21 7.65 7.47 23.86
CA GLU A 21 8.51 8.45 24.56
C GLU A 21 9.38 7.81 25.64
N LEU A 22 8.86 6.84 26.42
CA LEU A 22 9.59 6.15 27.47
C LEU A 22 10.80 5.36 26.98
N ASN A 23 10.78 4.91 25.72
CA ASN A 23 11.82 4.03 25.17
C ASN A 23 12.58 4.63 23.98
N LYS A 24 12.40 5.92 23.72
CA LYS A 24 12.93 6.61 22.53
C LYS A 24 14.44 6.46 22.39
N GLU A 25 15.17 6.60 23.50
CA GLU A 25 16.64 6.51 23.51
C GLU A 25 17.16 5.07 23.35
N LEU A 26 16.35 4.07 23.68
CA LEU A 26 16.73 2.66 23.59
C LEU A 26 16.43 2.03 22.23
N ARG A 27 15.62 2.69 21.39
CA ARG A 27 15.17 2.17 20.10
C ARG A 27 16.01 2.72 18.95
N LYS A 28 16.61 1.82 18.19
CA LYS A 28 17.30 2.16 16.93
C LYS A 28 16.32 2.48 15.81
N ILE A 29 15.11 1.97 15.88
CA ILE A 29 14.03 2.16 14.91
C ILE A 29 12.79 2.62 15.68
N PRO A 30 12.09 3.69 15.23
CA PRO A 30 10.83 4.11 15.81
C PRO A 30 9.78 2.99 15.72
N VAL A 31 9.07 2.74 16.82
CA VAL A 31 8.01 1.72 16.90
C VAL A 31 6.79 2.35 17.54
N ILE A 32 5.65 2.27 16.88
CA ILE A 32 4.35 2.67 17.42
C ILE A 32 3.57 1.40 17.76
N VAL A 33 3.21 1.24 19.03
CA VAL A 33 2.42 0.10 19.50
C VAL A 33 0.94 0.43 19.35
N VAL A 34 0.16 -0.50 18.83
CA VAL A 34 -1.28 -0.35 18.60
C VAL A 34 -2.06 -1.52 19.18
N ASP A 35 -3.32 -1.27 19.55
CA ASP A 35 -4.14 -2.25 20.27
C ASP A 35 -4.59 -3.45 19.43
N ASN A 36 -4.76 -3.24 18.12
CA ASN A 36 -5.30 -4.29 17.24
C ASN A 36 -4.99 -4.05 15.75
N TYR A 37 -5.27 -5.07 14.94
CA TYR A 37 -5.05 -5.06 13.50
C TYR A 37 -5.87 -4.02 12.73
N VAL A 38 -7.04 -3.62 13.23
CA VAL A 38 -7.87 -2.59 12.58
C VAL A 38 -7.17 -1.24 12.64
N ILE A 39 -6.67 -0.88 13.84
CA ILE A 39 -5.91 0.36 14.05
C ILE A 39 -4.57 0.31 13.31
N LEU A 40 -3.88 -0.84 13.33
CA LEU A 40 -2.67 -1.03 12.54
C LEU A 40 -2.92 -0.76 11.06
N GLY A 41 -3.98 -1.35 10.50
CA GLY A 41 -4.38 -1.12 9.11
C GLY A 41 -4.71 0.33 8.83
N GLN A 42 -5.35 1.04 9.77
CA GLN A 42 -5.67 2.45 9.64
C GLN A 42 -4.42 3.33 9.57
N ILE A 43 -3.51 3.16 10.52
CA ILE A 43 -2.26 3.95 10.56
C ILE A 43 -1.41 3.67 9.30
N THR A 44 -1.30 2.41 8.90
CA THR A 44 -0.59 2.02 7.69
C THR A 44 -1.22 2.64 6.44
N ALA A 45 -2.55 2.68 6.34
CA ALA A 45 -3.25 3.31 5.24
C ALA A 45 -3.02 4.83 5.19
N LEU A 46 -3.11 5.51 6.33
CA LEU A 46 -2.84 6.94 6.43
C LEU A 46 -1.41 7.29 6.02
N ARG A 47 -0.42 6.51 6.52
CA ARG A 47 0.98 6.69 6.18
C ARG A 47 1.25 6.44 4.69
N PHE A 48 0.61 5.43 4.12
CA PHE A 48 0.70 5.13 2.70
C PHE A 48 0.10 6.25 1.83
N LEU A 49 -1.09 6.74 2.18
CA LEU A 49 -1.73 7.86 1.48
C LEU A 49 -0.88 9.13 1.54
N GLU A 50 -0.30 9.43 2.69
CA GLU A 50 0.65 10.52 2.84
C GLU A 50 1.86 10.37 1.92
N TRP A 51 2.44 9.17 1.89
CA TRP A 51 3.58 8.86 1.03
C TRP A 51 3.22 9.02 -0.46
N VAL A 52 2.05 8.54 -0.87
CA VAL A 52 1.55 8.70 -2.25
C VAL A 52 1.44 10.18 -2.63
N CYS A 53 0.87 10.99 -1.74
CA CYS A 53 0.76 12.45 -1.96
C CYS A 53 2.13 13.13 -2.13
N LEU A 54 3.13 12.69 -1.38
CA LEU A 54 4.46 13.32 -1.34
C LEU A 54 5.42 12.78 -2.41
N ASN A 55 5.10 11.65 -3.06
CA ASN A 55 6.00 10.97 -3.98
C ASN A 55 5.31 10.59 -5.31
N PRO A 56 4.83 11.57 -6.08
CA PRO A 56 4.24 11.28 -7.40
C PRO A 56 5.26 10.59 -8.31
N GLY A 57 4.80 9.61 -9.08
CA GLY A 57 5.67 8.79 -9.93
C GLY A 57 6.53 7.78 -9.18
N GLY A 58 6.28 7.59 -7.89
CA GLY A 58 7.00 6.62 -7.06
C GLY A 58 6.75 5.18 -7.47
N VAL A 59 7.54 4.27 -6.89
CA VAL A 59 7.45 2.83 -7.11
C VAL A 59 6.97 2.17 -5.83
N VAL A 60 5.96 1.32 -5.92
CA VAL A 60 5.39 0.58 -4.79
C VAL A 60 5.26 -0.90 -5.09
N ALA A 61 5.41 -1.71 -4.04
CA ALA A 61 5.05 -3.11 -4.01
C ALA A 61 4.27 -3.36 -2.72
N LEU A 62 3.14 -4.05 -2.82
CA LEU A 62 2.24 -4.27 -1.69
C LEU A 62 1.98 -5.77 -1.51
N PRO A 63 1.86 -6.25 -0.25
CA PRO A 63 1.61 -7.65 0.03
C PRO A 63 0.19 -8.05 -0.38
N THR A 64 0.01 -9.35 -0.65
CA THR A 64 -1.28 -9.96 -0.97
C THR A 64 -1.81 -10.80 0.19
N GLY A 65 -3.00 -11.37 0.02
CA GLY A 65 -3.63 -12.28 0.98
C GLY A 65 -4.41 -11.58 2.09
N LYS A 66 -4.53 -12.22 3.26
CA LYS A 66 -5.40 -11.72 4.36
C LYS A 66 -4.78 -10.62 5.21
N THR A 67 -3.46 -10.58 5.29
CA THR A 67 -2.74 -9.62 6.17
C THR A 67 -3.06 -8.16 5.85
N PRO A 68 -3.10 -7.70 4.58
CA PRO A 68 -3.41 -6.32 4.23
C PRO A 68 -4.91 -5.96 4.22
N GLU A 69 -5.81 -6.83 4.64
CA GLU A 69 -7.26 -6.63 4.53
C GLU A 69 -7.72 -5.29 5.13
N PHE A 70 -7.33 -4.98 6.37
CA PHE A 70 -7.72 -3.72 7.01
C PHE A 70 -7.02 -2.51 6.40
N PHE A 71 -5.78 -2.66 5.98
CA PHE A 71 -5.06 -1.63 5.22
C PHE A 71 -5.82 -1.27 3.94
N ILE A 72 -6.22 -2.25 3.15
CA ILE A 72 -6.98 -2.05 1.90
C ILE A 72 -8.31 -1.34 2.17
N LYS A 73 -9.08 -1.84 3.16
CA LYS A 73 -10.36 -1.24 3.53
C LYS A 73 -10.22 0.23 3.95
N TRP A 74 -9.19 0.55 4.73
CA TRP A 74 -8.95 1.91 5.17
C TRP A 74 -8.48 2.83 4.05
N VAL A 75 -7.61 2.37 3.13
CA VAL A 75 -7.23 3.15 1.95
C VAL A 75 -8.47 3.48 1.12
N GLN A 76 -9.30 2.48 0.81
CA GLN A 76 -10.55 2.69 0.07
C GLN A 76 -11.51 3.62 0.79
N HIS A 77 -11.66 3.48 2.12
CA HIS A 77 -12.48 4.38 2.92
C HIS A 77 -12.04 5.83 2.77
N TYR A 78 -10.74 6.11 2.94
CA TYR A 78 -10.21 7.47 2.82
C TYR A 78 -10.33 8.02 1.40
N LEU A 79 -10.09 7.21 0.37
CA LEU A 79 -10.26 7.65 -1.01
C LEU A 79 -11.69 8.03 -1.34
N HIS A 80 -12.67 7.25 -0.88
CA HIS A 80 -14.09 7.55 -1.08
C HIS A 80 -14.59 8.75 -0.26
N ASN A 81 -14.01 8.99 0.90
CA ASN A 81 -14.46 10.03 1.82
C ASN A 81 -13.45 11.19 1.95
N TRP A 82 -12.52 11.35 1.01
CA TRP A 82 -11.39 12.27 1.11
C TRP A 82 -11.76 13.66 1.59
N ASP A 83 -12.72 14.32 0.93
CA ASP A 83 -13.11 15.69 1.25
C ASP A 83 -13.75 15.81 2.63
N LYS A 84 -14.53 14.82 3.06
CA LYS A 84 -15.12 14.75 4.40
C LYS A 84 -14.04 14.55 5.47
N GLU A 85 -13.11 13.65 5.23
CA GLU A 85 -12.00 13.35 6.12
C GLU A 85 -11.03 14.54 6.23
N MET A 86 -10.80 15.28 5.14
CA MET A 86 -10.04 16.51 5.13
C MET A 86 -10.72 17.65 5.86
N LYS A 87 -12.04 17.66 5.93
CA LYS A 87 -12.81 18.71 6.60
C LYS A 87 -12.94 18.49 8.10
N ASN A 88 -13.36 17.30 8.51
CA ASN A 88 -13.74 17.00 9.90
C ASN A 88 -13.25 15.64 10.41
N GLY A 89 -12.51 14.88 9.61
CA GLY A 89 -12.09 13.52 9.94
C GLY A 89 -10.64 13.41 10.42
N MET A 90 -10.10 12.21 10.28
CA MET A 90 -8.75 11.88 10.73
C MET A 90 -7.67 12.62 9.92
N LEU A 91 -7.87 12.83 8.61
CA LEU A 91 -6.92 13.58 7.79
C LEU A 91 -6.75 15.02 8.27
N ALA A 92 -7.86 15.67 8.64
CA ALA A 92 -7.83 17.02 9.23
C ALA A 92 -7.10 17.03 10.59
N ARG A 93 -7.36 16.03 11.45
CA ARG A 93 -6.75 15.92 12.80
C ARG A 93 -5.24 15.72 12.74
N ILE A 94 -4.76 14.96 11.76
CA ILE A 94 -3.32 14.73 11.52
C ILE A 94 -2.65 15.99 10.93
N GLY A 95 -3.44 16.86 10.30
CA GLY A 95 -2.93 18.05 9.63
C GLY A 95 -2.40 17.76 8.22
N PHE A 96 -3.07 16.86 7.48
CA PHE A 96 -2.79 16.70 6.05
C PHE A 96 -2.91 18.04 5.33
N ASP A 97 -2.05 18.29 4.34
CA ASP A 97 -2.16 19.49 3.51
C ASP A 97 -3.40 19.37 2.60
N PRO A 98 -4.38 20.29 2.71
CA PRO A 98 -5.61 20.23 1.92
C PRO A 98 -5.38 20.37 0.40
N LYS A 99 -4.20 20.82 -0.01
CA LYS A 99 -3.82 20.91 -1.42
C LYS A 99 -3.34 19.56 -1.99
N LEU A 100 -2.99 18.61 -1.14
CA LEU A 100 -2.53 17.29 -1.56
C LEU A 100 -3.72 16.36 -1.74
N LYS A 101 -3.67 15.60 -2.83
CA LYS A 101 -4.60 14.51 -3.10
C LYS A 101 -3.80 13.32 -3.63
N PRO A 102 -4.04 12.10 -3.15
CA PRO A 102 -3.30 10.94 -3.63
C PRO A 102 -3.64 10.64 -5.09
N ASP A 103 -2.60 10.56 -5.92
CA ASP A 103 -2.70 10.17 -7.33
C ASP A 103 -1.99 8.84 -7.56
N PHE A 104 -2.76 7.78 -7.47
CA PHE A 104 -2.26 6.42 -7.71
C PHE A 104 -1.93 6.17 -9.17
N SER A 105 -2.56 6.88 -10.11
CA SER A 105 -2.30 6.73 -11.54
C SER A 105 -0.88 7.15 -11.93
N SER A 106 -0.24 7.98 -11.11
CA SER A 106 1.14 8.41 -11.32
C SER A 106 2.17 7.32 -10.97
N LEU A 107 1.83 6.38 -10.08
CA LEU A 107 2.75 5.42 -9.47
C LEU A 107 3.01 4.21 -10.38
N HIS A 108 4.18 3.58 -10.19
CA HIS A 108 4.49 2.26 -10.72
C HIS A 108 4.24 1.20 -9.65
N PHE A 109 3.47 0.17 -10.01
CA PHE A 109 3.19 -0.96 -9.13
C PHE A 109 4.00 -2.18 -9.55
N PHE A 110 4.68 -2.82 -8.60
CA PHE A 110 5.38 -4.08 -8.81
C PHE A 110 4.76 -5.18 -7.95
N GLN A 111 4.36 -6.28 -8.57
CA GLN A 111 3.92 -7.48 -7.84
C GLN A 111 5.13 -8.13 -7.18
N LEU A 112 4.98 -8.57 -5.91
CA LEU A 112 6.06 -9.14 -5.12
C LEU A 112 6.34 -10.61 -5.47
N ASP A 113 5.27 -11.39 -5.63
CA ASP A 113 5.34 -12.84 -5.78
C ASP A 113 4.10 -13.37 -6.50
N GLU A 114 4.15 -14.61 -6.95
CA GLU A 114 3.02 -15.37 -7.49
C GLU A 114 3.26 -16.87 -7.31
N PHE A 115 2.19 -17.64 -7.24
CA PHE A 115 2.25 -19.11 -7.29
C PHE A 115 2.63 -19.60 -8.68
N PHE A 116 3.36 -20.71 -8.72
CA PHE A 116 3.75 -21.33 -9.99
C PHE A 116 3.30 -22.80 -10.07
N PRO A 117 2.69 -23.23 -11.17
CA PRO A 117 2.00 -22.40 -12.16
C PRO A 117 0.59 -22.02 -11.65
N ILE A 118 0.10 -20.84 -12.01
CA ILE A 118 -1.28 -20.45 -11.72
C ILE A 118 -1.83 -19.53 -12.82
N ASP A 119 -3.09 -19.79 -13.21
CA ASP A 119 -3.82 -18.91 -14.12
C ASP A 119 -4.05 -17.55 -13.43
N PRO A 120 -3.62 -16.43 -14.04
CA PRO A 120 -3.78 -15.10 -13.47
C PRO A 120 -5.24 -14.64 -13.31
N SER A 121 -6.21 -15.37 -13.88
CA SER A 121 -7.65 -15.14 -13.67
C SER A 121 -8.23 -15.94 -12.48
N HIS A 122 -7.49 -16.88 -11.94
CA HIS A 122 -7.93 -17.70 -10.82
C HIS A 122 -8.01 -16.87 -9.53
N GLU A 123 -9.07 -17.01 -8.75
CA GLU A 123 -9.32 -16.24 -7.52
C GLU A 123 -8.21 -16.31 -6.45
N ARG A 124 -7.39 -17.37 -6.49
CA ARG A 124 -6.22 -17.55 -5.59
C ARG A 124 -4.92 -17.00 -6.15
N SER A 125 -4.91 -16.53 -7.41
CA SER A 125 -3.74 -15.85 -7.98
C SER A 125 -3.52 -14.52 -7.30
N PHE A 126 -2.28 -14.20 -6.99
CA PHE A 126 -1.92 -12.87 -6.47
C PHE A 126 -2.07 -11.80 -7.56
N THR A 127 -1.89 -12.16 -8.83
CA THR A 127 -2.23 -11.26 -9.96
C THR A 127 -3.71 -10.89 -9.95
N TYR A 128 -4.62 -11.85 -9.73
CA TYR A 128 -6.05 -11.57 -9.56
C TYR A 128 -6.29 -10.61 -8.38
N PHE A 129 -5.69 -10.93 -7.22
CA PHE A 129 -5.80 -10.10 -6.03
C PHE A 129 -5.33 -8.66 -6.27
N VAL A 130 -4.16 -8.48 -6.90
CA VAL A 130 -3.60 -7.17 -7.23
C VAL A 130 -4.54 -6.38 -8.14
N LYS A 131 -5.06 -7.03 -9.20
CA LYS A 131 -5.97 -6.38 -10.14
C LYS A 131 -7.25 -5.88 -9.46
N GLU A 132 -7.86 -6.70 -8.61
CA GLU A 132 -9.15 -6.38 -7.98
C GLU A 132 -8.99 -5.38 -6.83
N PHE A 133 -8.07 -5.61 -5.92
CA PHE A 133 -7.98 -4.84 -4.68
C PHE A 133 -7.08 -3.61 -4.77
N TYR A 134 -6.02 -3.66 -5.57
CA TYR A 134 -5.09 -2.55 -5.70
C TYR A 134 -5.34 -1.74 -6.98
N LEU A 135 -5.24 -2.36 -8.18
CA LEU A 135 -5.36 -1.56 -9.40
C LEU A 135 -6.74 -0.91 -9.51
N LYS A 136 -7.82 -1.66 -9.38
CA LYS A 136 -9.18 -1.13 -9.38
C LYS A 136 -9.50 -0.39 -8.09
N GLY A 137 -9.15 -0.98 -6.94
CA GLY A 137 -9.54 -0.48 -5.63
C GLY A 137 -8.90 0.85 -5.23
N PHE A 138 -7.69 1.16 -5.70
CA PHE A 138 -6.96 2.40 -5.40
C PHE A 138 -6.83 3.33 -6.61
N GLY A 139 -7.05 2.83 -7.83
CA GLY A 139 -6.96 3.61 -9.05
C GLY A 139 -5.56 3.71 -9.65
N PHE A 140 -4.75 2.65 -9.52
CA PHE A 140 -3.49 2.56 -10.26
C PHE A 140 -3.72 2.45 -11.78
N ASP A 141 -2.83 3.04 -12.56
CA ASP A 141 -2.81 2.84 -14.01
C ASP A 141 -2.32 1.41 -14.33
N PRO A 142 -3.14 0.55 -14.96
CA PRO A 142 -2.72 -0.81 -15.31
C PRO A 142 -1.50 -0.85 -16.23
N LYS A 143 -1.24 0.21 -17.00
CA LYS A 143 -0.06 0.31 -17.88
C LYS A 143 1.24 0.49 -17.12
N LYS A 144 1.17 0.91 -15.85
CA LYS A 144 2.30 1.08 -14.95
C LYS A 144 2.40 -0.05 -13.92
N ALA A 145 1.56 -1.09 -14.06
CA ALA A 145 1.61 -2.27 -13.22
C ALA A 145 2.48 -3.36 -13.86
N HIS A 146 3.51 -3.77 -13.14
CA HIS A 146 4.43 -4.83 -13.52
C HIS A 146 4.03 -6.10 -12.77
N LEU A 147 3.23 -6.95 -13.43
CA LEU A 147 2.68 -8.17 -12.87
C LEU A 147 3.52 -9.38 -13.30
N ILE A 148 3.52 -10.41 -12.46
CA ILE A 148 4.23 -11.66 -12.72
C ILE A 148 3.28 -12.60 -13.46
N ASP A 149 3.70 -13.05 -14.65
CA ASP A 149 2.99 -14.08 -15.41
C ASP A 149 3.70 -15.43 -15.22
N THR A 150 3.01 -16.36 -14.56
CA THR A 150 3.49 -17.71 -14.28
C THR A 150 2.72 -18.78 -15.07
N TYR A 151 1.94 -18.36 -16.05
CA TYR A 151 1.03 -19.25 -16.78
C TYR A 151 1.25 -19.21 -18.30
N HIS A 152 1.49 -18.03 -18.87
CA HIS A 152 1.69 -17.87 -20.31
C HIS A 152 3.17 -17.87 -20.62
N PHE A 153 3.67 -18.99 -21.12
CA PHE A 153 5.08 -19.15 -21.49
C PHE A 153 5.27 -19.04 -22.99
N THR A 154 6.33 -18.35 -23.39
CA THR A 154 6.84 -18.40 -24.75
C THR A 154 7.41 -19.79 -25.06
N GLU A 155 7.48 -20.17 -26.34
CA GLU A 155 8.07 -21.43 -26.75
C GLU A 155 9.52 -21.61 -26.26
N ALA A 156 10.28 -20.52 -26.20
CA ALA A 156 11.64 -20.53 -25.66
C ALA A 156 11.67 -20.87 -24.16
N GLN A 157 10.73 -20.32 -23.37
CA GLN A 157 10.60 -20.58 -21.96
C GLN A 157 10.11 -22.02 -21.69
N LYS A 158 9.13 -22.54 -22.46
CA LYS A 158 8.65 -23.93 -22.37
C LYS A 158 9.80 -24.91 -22.59
N LYS A 159 10.64 -24.64 -23.61
CA LYS A 159 11.82 -25.48 -23.87
C LYS A 159 12.81 -25.52 -22.70
N ILE A 160 13.01 -24.39 -22.00
CA ILE A 160 13.87 -24.33 -20.81
C ILE A 160 13.26 -25.11 -19.65
N LEU A 161 11.93 -25.09 -19.51
CA LEU A 161 11.19 -25.83 -18.48
C LEU A 161 11.04 -27.33 -18.76
N GLY A 162 11.47 -27.78 -19.95
CA GLY A 162 11.37 -29.20 -20.35
C GLY A 162 9.96 -29.62 -20.78
N GLU A 163 9.07 -28.67 -21.05
CA GLU A 163 7.76 -28.91 -21.65
C GLU A 163 7.92 -29.05 -23.17
N ASN A 164 7.77 -30.30 -23.69
CA ASN A 164 7.74 -30.61 -25.12
C ASN A 164 6.30 -30.57 -25.65
#